data_b7e7672f33ec78c387a6ddac180c6670
#
_entry.id   b7e7672f33ec78c387a6ddac180c6670
#
_cell.length_a   1.000
_cell.length_b   1.000
_cell.length_c   1.000
_cell.angle_alpha   90.00
_cell.angle_beta   90.00
_cell.angle_gamma   90.00
#
_symmetry.space_group_name_H-M   'P 1'
#
loop_
_entity.id
_entity.type
_entity.pdbx_description
1 polymer ?
#
loop_
_entity_poly.entity_id
_entity_poly.type
_entity_poly.pdbx_seq_one_letter_code
_entity_poly.pdbx_strand_id
1 'polypeptide(L)'
;YLESLLKEEGNLKRFGKKIAAIGPSLVDEATGNKIPFFQYGKLKKRRVFLTKENTTVECFALLSSGTLMNRNAILEVGLYNEELFLEYVDIEWGARARDLGFLSYGTSATTLTHNLGDERLHLFSIVIPLHSPLRHYYTMRNGIYMQKMKFVPFSWKLNDAIRLIRSFILFSIFNPPRIKQVHFMLKGLIHGYKNKMGKYKS
;
A
#
# COMPACT_ATOMS: atom_id res chain seq x y z
N TYR A 1 -10.33 -20.14 -4.04
CA TYR A 1 -9.82 -18.81 -3.71
C TYR A 1 -10.93 -17.88 -3.19
N LEU A 2 -11.92 -17.51 -4.01
CA LEU A 2 -13.00 -16.59 -3.61
C LEU A 2 -13.85 -17.14 -2.46
N GLU A 3 -14.18 -18.42 -2.49
CA GLU A 3 -14.93 -19.09 -1.41
C GLU A 3 -14.22 -18.97 -0.05
N SER A 4 -12.89 -19.12 -0.02
CA SER A 4 -12.12 -18.95 1.22
C SER A 4 -12.24 -17.53 1.77
N LEU A 5 -12.13 -16.50 0.91
CA LEU A 5 -12.30 -15.12 1.33
C LEU A 5 -13.72 -14.82 1.83
N LEU A 6 -14.76 -15.32 1.14
CA LEU A 6 -16.15 -15.15 1.53
C LEU A 6 -16.45 -15.85 2.86
N LYS A 7 -15.88 -17.04 3.09
CA LYS A 7 -16.00 -17.75 4.37
C LYS A 7 -15.40 -16.94 5.51
N GLU A 8 -14.20 -16.42 5.33
CA GLU A 8 -13.53 -15.60 6.34
C GLU A 8 -14.26 -14.26 6.58
N GLU A 9 -14.80 -13.64 5.53
CA GLU A 9 -15.65 -12.46 5.67
C GLU A 9 -16.88 -12.77 6.50
N GLY A 10 -17.55 -13.90 6.23
CA GLY A 10 -18.69 -14.36 6.99
C GLY A 10 -18.37 -14.61 8.47
N ASN A 11 -17.22 -15.22 8.76
CA ASN A 11 -16.75 -15.42 10.13
C ASN A 11 -16.56 -14.09 10.87
N LEU A 12 -15.86 -13.13 10.26
CA LEU A 12 -15.61 -11.80 10.85
C LEU A 12 -16.91 -11.03 11.09
N LYS A 13 -17.91 -11.11 10.18
CA LYS A 13 -19.23 -10.50 10.34
C LYS A 13 -19.98 -11.04 11.55
N ARG A 14 -19.91 -12.35 11.80
CA ARG A 14 -20.52 -12.98 12.99
C ARG A 14 -19.97 -12.43 14.31
N PHE A 15 -18.70 -11.96 14.31
CA PHE A 15 -18.10 -11.28 15.45
C PHE A 15 -18.38 -9.76 15.49
N GLY A 16 -19.35 -9.28 14.74
CA GLY A 16 -19.76 -7.86 14.74
C GLY A 16 -18.74 -6.90 14.12
N LYS A 17 -17.80 -7.38 13.29
CA LYS A 17 -16.79 -6.53 12.68
C LYS A 17 -17.34 -5.79 11.45
N LYS A 18 -17.09 -4.47 11.38
CA LYS A 18 -17.28 -3.69 10.16
C LYS A 18 -16.10 -3.93 9.22
N ILE A 19 -16.32 -4.66 8.15
CA ILE A 19 -15.25 -5.09 7.23
C ILE A 19 -15.17 -4.14 6.07
N ALA A 20 -13.96 -3.58 5.83
CA ALA A 20 -13.64 -2.83 4.62
C ALA A 20 -13.35 -3.79 3.46
N ALA A 21 -12.37 -4.64 3.66
CA ALA A 21 -11.90 -5.58 2.68
C ALA A 21 -11.19 -6.77 3.35
N ILE A 22 -11.09 -7.88 2.63
CA ILE A 22 -10.30 -9.04 3.03
C ILE A 22 -9.40 -9.47 1.87
N GLY A 23 -8.12 -9.71 2.16
CA GLY A 23 -7.12 -10.06 1.15
C GLY A 23 -6.32 -11.30 1.51
N PRO A 24 -5.78 -12.02 0.50
CA PRO A 24 -4.98 -13.22 0.68
C PRO A 24 -3.61 -12.90 1.27
N SER A 25 -2.93 -13.91 1.77
CA SER A 25 -1.47 -13.86 1.92
C SER A 25 -0.82 -13.77 0.55
N LEU A 26 0.03 -12.76 0.38
CA LEU A 26 0.75 -12.57 -0.88
C LEU A 26 2.17 -13.17 -0.77
N VAL A 27 2.59 -13.81 -1.84
CA VAL A 27 3.96 -14.33 -2.00
C VAL A 27 4.59 -13.63 -3.20
N ASP A 28 5.76 -13.06 -2.99
CA ASP A 28 6.53 -12.46 -4.07
C ASP A 28 7.04 -13.54 -5.03
N GLU A 29 6.62 -13.46 -6.29
CA GLU A 29 6.93 -14.44 -7.33
C GLU A 29 8.43 -14.67 -7.52
N ALA A 30 9.22 -13.61 -7.45
CA ALA A 30 10.64 -13.70 -7.73
C ALA A 30 11.49 -14.21 -6.57
N THR A 31 11.02 -14.04 -5.31
CA THR A 31 11.80 -14.43 -4.12
C THR A 31 11.18 -15.60 -3.36
N GLY A 32 9.93 -15.94 -3.64
CA GLY A 32 9.16 -16.92 -2.88
C GLY A 32 8.82 -16.46 -1.45
N ASN A 33 9.17 -15.24 -1.07
CA ASN A 33 8.95 -14.74 0.28
C ASN A 33 7.52 -14.23 0.48
N LYS A 34 6.95 -14.49 1.65
CA LYS A 34 5.66 -13.91 2.04
C LYS A 34 5.78 -12.41 2.22
N ILE A 35 4.82 -11.66 1.67
CA ILE A 35 4.68 -10.22 1.88
C ILE A 35 3.94 -10.00 3.20
N PRO A 36 4.49 -9.21 4.14
CA PRO A 36 3.86 -9.00 5.44
C PRO A 36 2.64 -8.08 5.34
N PHE A 37 1.65 -8.32 6.19
CA PHE A 37 0.64 -7.33 6.50
C PHE A 37 1.21 -6.25 7.43
N PHE A 38 0.67 -5.03 7.34
CA PHE A 38 1.16 -3.91 8.13
C PHE A 38 0.07 -3.41 9.10
N GLN A 39 0.49 -3.24 10.35
CA GLN A 39 -0.30 -2.59 11.40
C GLN A 39 0.42 -1.32 11.84
N TYR A 40 -0.34 -0.30 12.18
CA TYR A 40 0.19 0.95 12.72
C TYR A 40 -0.45 1.23 14.08
N GLY A 41 0.34 1.13 15.13
CA GLY A 41 -0.02 1.56 16.48
C GLY A 41 0.20 3.06 16.65
N LYS A 42 0.23 3.57 17.90
CA LYS A 42 0.40 5.00 18.15
C LYS A 42 1.70 5.57 17.54
N LEU A 43 2.83 4.86 17.67
CA LEU A 43 4.14 5.30 17.16
C LEU A 43 4.87 4.23 16.33
N LYS A 44 4.48 2.96 16.42
CA LYS A 44 5.23 1.84 15.82
C LYS A 44 4.47 1.21 14.67
N LYS A 45 5.21 0.93 13.60
CA LYS A 45 4.81 0.04 12.50
C LYS A 45 5.17 -1.40 12.88
N ARG A 46 4.23 -2.32 12.73
CA ARG A 46 4.43 -3.75 12.92
C ARG A 46 4.23 -4.48 11.60
N ARG A 47 5.17 -5.38 11.28
CA ARG A 47 5.03 -6.35 10.19
C ARG A 47 4.44 -7.63 10.77
N VAL A 48 3.39 -8.16 10.14
CA VAL A 48 2.74 -9.39 10.57
C VAL A 48 2.82 -10.40 9.42
N PHE A 49 3.46 -11.54 9.68
CA PHE A 49 3.50 -12.67 8.78
C PHE A 49 2.56 -13.74 9.31
N LEU A 50 1.62 -14.19 8.50
CA LEU A 50 0.73 -15.29 8.85
C LEU A 50 1.45 -16.61 8.56
N THR A 51 1.91 -17.27 9.64
CA THR A 51 2.63 -18.55 9.55
C THR A 51 1.71 -19.76 9.71
N LYS A 52 0.60 -19.58 10.45
CA LYS A 52 -0.42 -20.62 10.62
C LYS A 52 -1.46 -20.52 9.53
N GLU A 53 -1.98 -21.66 9.06
CA GLU A 53 -3.09 -21.72 8.13
C GLU A 53 -4.40 -21.20 8.75
N ASN A 54 -5.31 -20.75 7.92
CA ASN A 54 -6.63 -20.27 8.34
C ASN A 54 -6.60 -19.22 9.46
N THR A 55 -5.59 -18.37 9.44
CA THR A 55 -5.43 -17.26 10.39
C THR A 55 -5.76 -15.95 9.70
N THR A 56 -6.48 -15.08 10.40
CA THR A 56 -6.85 -13.74 9.90
C THR A 56 -6.29 -12.67 10.82
N VAL A 57 -5.78 -11.59 10.27
CA VAL A 57 -5.21 -10.46 11.01
C VAL A 57 -5.75 -9.14 10.48
N GLU A 58 -6.10 -8.24 11.40
CA GLU A 58 -6.39 -6.85 11.02
C GLU A 58 -5.13 -6.19 10.48
N CYS A 59 -5.28 -5.42 9.40
CA CYS A 59 -4.18 -4.65 8.79
C CYS A 59 -4.64 -3.24 8.41
N PHE A 60 -3.67 -2.38 8.12
CA PHE A 60 -3.96 -0.98 7.82
C PHE A 60 -4.57 -0.79 6.42
N ALA A 61 -4.02 -1.47 5.45
CA ALA A 61 -4.47 -1.49 4.07
C ALA A 61 -4.05 -2.81 3.42
N LEU A 62 -4.70 -3.14 2.33
CA LEU A 62 -4.40 -4.31 1.49
C LEU A 62 -3.98 -3.84 0.11
N LEU A 63 -3.13 -4.61 -0.56
CA LEU A 63 -2.94 -4.45 -2.01
C LEU A 63 -4.20 -4.90 -2.73
N SER A 64 -4.59 -4.22 -3.80
CA SER A 64 -5.82 -4.56 -4.56
C SER A 64 -5.77 -5.96 -5.19
N SER A 65 -4.57 -6.51 -5.41
CA SER A 65 -4.41 -7.84 -6.00
C SER A 65 -5.10 -8.92 -5.19
N GLY A 66 -6.17 -9.47 -5.74
CA GLY A 66 -6.94 -10.53 -5.12
C GLY A 66 -7.73 -10.13 -3.86
N THR A 67 -7.89 -8.85 -3.58
CA THR A 67 -8.64 -8.36 -2.43
C THR A 67 -10.14 -8.34 -2.71
N LEU A 68 -10.92 -8.93 -1.82
CA LEU A 68 -12.38 -8.84 -1.80
C LEU A 68 -12.81 -7.62 -1.01
N MET A 69 -13.45 -6.66 -1.66
CA MET A 69 -13.98 -5.45 -1.02
C MET A 69 -15.44 -5.66 -0.58
N ASN A 70 -15.76 -5.21 0.63
CA ASN A 70 -17.11 -5.29 1.13
C ASN A 70 -18.00 -4.24 0.47
N ARG A 71 -19.18 -4.66 -0.05
CA ARG A 71 -20.11 -3.76 -0.74
C ARG A 71 -20.56 -2.58 0.14
N ASN A 72 -20.86 -2.81 1.41
CA ASN A 72 -21.33 -1.73 2.30
C ASN A 72 -20.21 -0.73 2.57
N ALA A 73 -18.97 -1.20 2.69
CA ALA A 73 -17.82 -0.32 2.81
C ALA A 73 -17.65 0.54 1.54
N ILE A 74 -17.80 -0.02 0.34
CA ILE A 74 -17.73 0.76 -0.91
C ILE A 74 -18.82 1.84 -0.94
N LEU A 75 -20.03 1.53 -0.49
CA LEU A 75 -21.15 2.48 -0.49
C LEU A 75 -20.94 3.63 0.51
N GLU A 76 -20.35 3.37 1.68
CA GLU A 76 -20.13 4.38 2.73
C GLU A 76 -18.80 5.14 2.56
N VAL A 77 -17.74 4.46 2.16
CA VAL A 77 -16.39 5.03 1.98
C VAL A 77 -16.24 5.72 0.62
N GLY A 78 -16.98 5.24 -0.37
CA GLY A 78 -16.83 5.65 -1.77
C GLY A 78 -15.76 4.84 -2.51
N LEU A 79 -15.58 5.16 -3.79
CA LEU A 79 -14.60 4.53 -4.67
C LEU A 79 -13.17 4.98 -4.36
N TYR A 80 -12.22 4.39 -5.05
CA TYR A 80 -10.82 4.83 -5.02
C TYR A 80 -10.68 6.29 -5.48
N ASN A 81 -9.73 6.99 -4.88
CA ASN A 81 -9.41 8.37 -5.26
C ASN A 81 -8.64 8.39 -6.59
N GLU A 82 -9.33 8.66 -7.69
CA GLU A 82 -8.78 8.69 -9.05
C GLU A 82 -7.67 9.74 -9.22
N GLU A 83 -7.66 10.81 -8.41
CA GLU A 83 -6.63 11.83 -8.46
C GLU A 83 -5.24 11.32 -8.12
N LEU A 84 -5.15 10.20 -7.37
CA LEU A 84 -3.88 9.54 -7.13
C LEU A 84 -3.30 8.89 -8.37
N PHE A 85 -4.14 8.42 -9.29
CA PHE A 85 -3.82 7.76 -10.55
C PHE A 85 -3.00 6.48 -10.42
N LEU A 86 -1.86 6.53 -9.71
CA LEU A 86 -0.93 5.42 -9.48
C LEU A 86 -0.27 5.63 -8.13
N GLU A 87 0.08 4.54 -7.43
CA GLU A 87 0.68 4.52 -6.09
C GLU A 87 -0.23 5.11 -4.99
N TYR A 88 -0.22 4.50 -3.83
CA TYR A 88 -1.00 4.86 -2.64
C TYR A 88 -2.53 4.72 -2.75
N VAL A 89 -3.08 4.36 -3.87
CA VAL A 89 -4.53 4.24 -4.10
C VAL A 89 -5.16 3.32 -3.05
N ASP A 90 -4.59 2.14 -2.85
CA ASP A 90 -5.05 1.15 -1.87
C ASP A 90 -4.88 1.63 -0.42
N ILE A 91 -3.77 2.32 -0.17
CA ILE A 91 -3.43 2.83 1.17
C ILE A 91 -4.37 3.95 1.56
N GLU A 92 -4.67 4.86 0.64
CA GLU A 92 -5.60 5.97 0.84
C GLU A 92 -6.99 5.43 1.17
N TRP A 93 -7.50 4.53 0.33
CA TRP A 93 -8.82 3.95 0.53
C TRP A 93 -8.91 3.18 1.85
N GLY A 94 -7.91 2.36 2.18
CA GLY A 94 -7.85 1.63 3.43
C GLY A 94 -7.81 2.54 4.67
N ALA A 95 -7.07 3.65 4.60
CA ALA A 95 -7.00 4.65 5.66
C ALA A 95 -8.34 5.38 5.85
N ARG A 96 -9.00 5.77 4.75
CA ARG A 96 -10.31 6.43 4.74
C ARG A 96 -11.40 5.49 5.25
N ALA A 97 -11.38 4.23 4.85
CA ALA A 97 -12.29 3.20 5.35
C ALA A 97 -12.14 3.02 6.86
N ARG A 98 -10.89 2.98 7.35
CA ARG A 98 -10.60 2.86 8.78
C ARG A 98 -11.11 4.03 9.60
N ASP A 99 -11.02 5.24 9.09
CA ASP A 99 -11.54 6.46 9.74
C ASP A 99 -13.06 6.40 9.94
N LEU A 100 -13.77 5.72 9.01
CA LEU A 100 -15.21 5.44 9.10
C LEU A 100 -15.56 4.17 9.89
N GLY A 101 -14.56 3.55 10.55
CA GLY A 101 -14.72 2.37 11.38
C GLY A 101 -14.76 1.04 10.62
N PHE A 102 -14.48 1.02 9.32
CA PHE A 102 -14.33 -0.21 8.55
C PHE A 102 -12.88 -0.70 8.62
N LEU A 103 -12.68 -2.00 8.85
CA LEU A 103 -11.35 -2.58 9.03
C LEU A 103 -10.99 -3.54 7.89
N SER A 104 -9.75 -3.48 7.45
CA SER A 104 -9.19 -4.41 6.46
C SER A 104 -8.53 -5.60 7.15
N TYR A 105 -8.68 -6.78 6.56
CA TYR A 105 -8.16 -8.03 7.12
C TYR A 105 -7.37 -8.81 6.09
N GLY A 106 -6.18 -9.26 6.49
CA GLY A 106 -5.39 -10.22 5.73
C GLY A 106 -5.63 -11.64 6.24
N THR A 107 -5.68 -12.63 5.35
CA THR A 107 -5.89 -14.03 5.74
C THR A 107 -4.87 -14.97 5.11
N SER A 108 -4.54 -16.05 5.82
CA SER A 108 -3.77 -17.18 5.29
C SER A 108 -4.63 -18.37 4.82
N ALA A 109 -5.97 -18.21 4.83
CA ALA A 109 -6.87 -19.22 4.26
C ALA A 109 -6.70 -19.39 2.74
N THR A 110 -6.06 -18.43 2.10
CA THR A 110 -5.66 -18.52 0.69
C THR A 110 -4.41 -17.67 0.43
N THR A 111 -3.67 -18.05 -0.61
CA THR A 111 -2.42 -17.40 -1.00
C THR A 111 -2.48 -17.04 -2.47
N LEU A 112 -1.91 -15.89 -2.83
CA LEU A 112 -1.77 -15.43 -4.21
C LEU A 112 -0.31 -15.06 -4.48
N THR A 113 0.23 -15.56 -5.58
CA THR A 113 1.54 -15.14 -6.08
C THR A 113 1.40 -13.77 -6.73
N HIS A 114 2.28 -12.85 -6.39
CA HIS A 114 2.23 -11.46 -6.85
C HIS A 114 3.59 -11.00 -7.34
N ASN A 115 3.63 -10.41 -8.53
CA ASN A 115 4.83 -9.81 -9.08
C ASN A 115 4.93 -8.34 -8.63
N LEU A 116 5.98 -8.02 -7.87
CA LEU A 116 6.20 -6.67 -7.33
C LEU A 116 6.91 -5.70 -8.29
N GLY A 117 7.27 -6.14 -9.48
CA GLY A 117 7.95 -5.32 -10.47
C GLY A 117 8.91 -6.12 -11.35
N ASP A 118 9.20 -5.57 -12.53
CA ASP A 118 9.91 -6.29 -13.59
C ASP A 118 11.44 -6.28 -13.41
N GLU A 119 12.01 -5.23 -12.81
CA GLU A 119 13.44 -5.09 -12.61
C GLU A 119 13.78 -4.96 -11.13
N ARG A 120 14.94 -5.49 -10.75
CA ARG A 120 15.44 -5.47 -9.38
C ARG A 120 16.89 -5.06 -9.34
N LEU A 121 17.21 -4.17 -8.40
CA LEU A 121 18.57 -3.83 -8.04
C LEU A 121 19.01 -4.73 -6.88
N HIS A 122 20.08 -5.47 -7.08
CA HIS A 122 20.73 -6.22 -6.02
C HIS A 122 21.85 -5.36 -5.44
N LEU A 123 21.65 -4.90 -4.20
CA LEU A 123 22.64 -4.13 -3.45
C LEU A 123 23.06 -4.93 -2.22
N PHE A 124 24.19 -5.59 -2.29
CA PHE A 124 24.64 -6.54 -1.27
C PHE A 124 23.55 -7.60 -0.99
N SER A 125 23.02 -7.67 0.23
CA SER A 125 21.95 -8.59 0.64
C SER A 125 20.52 -8.03 0.46
N ILE A 126 20.38 -6.82 -0.11
CA ILE A 126 19.08 -6.15 -0.27
C ILE A 126 18.67 -6.18 -1.74
N VAL A 127 17.46 -6.66 -1.99
CA VAL A 127 16.82 -6.63 -3.31
C VAL A 127 15.81 -5.49 -3.34
N ILE A 128 16.00 -4.54 -4.26
CA ILE A 128 15.18 -3.35 -4.38
C ILE A 128 14.46 -3.38 -5.73
N PRO A 129 13.12 -3.34 -5.76
CA PRO A 129 12.41 -3.24 -7.02
C PRO A 129 12.72 -1.89 -7.68
N LEU A 130 13.14 -1.93 -8.94
CA LEU A 130 13.36 -0.74 -9.74
C LEU A 130 12.03 -0.30 -10.37
N HIS A 131 11.84 1.00 -10.41
CA HIS A 131 10.66 1.58 -11.02
C HIS A 131 11.05 2.73 -11.96
N SER A 132 10.19 3.00 -12.93
CA SER A 132 10.37 4.11 -13.86
C SER A 132 10.40 5.46 -13.13
N PRO A 133 11.07 6.48 -13.71
CA PRO A 133 11.04 7.83 -13.15
C PRO A 133 9.63 8.38 -12.92
N LEU A 134 8.71 8.07 -13.85
CA LEU A 134 7.31 8.49 -13.73
C LEU A 134 6.61 7.83 -12.52
N ARG A 135 6.93 6.58 -12.20
CA ARG A 135 6.38 5.90 -11.02
C ARG A 135 6.92 6.52 -9.73
N HIS A 136 8.20 6.89 -9.70
CA HIS A 136 8.79 7.61 -8.57
C HIS A 136 8.20 9.03 -8.41
N TYR A 137 7.85 9.72 -9.52
CA TYR A 137 7.08 10.95 -9.45
C TYR A 137 5.76 10.76 -8.68
N TYR A 138 4.96 9.73 -9.04
CA TYR A 138 3.72 9.45 -8.34
C TYR A 138 3.95 9.06 -6.89
N THR A 139 4.96 8.27 -6.60
CA THR A 139 5.32 7.90 -5.22
C THR A 139 5.59 9.14 -4.37
N MET A 140 6.41 10.08 -4.86
CA MET A 140 6.72 11.31 -4.13
C MET A 140 5.51 12.25 -4.01
N ARG A 141 4.78 12.46 -5.11
CA ARG A 141 3.60 13.33 -5.15
C ARG A 141 2.51 12.85 -4.19
N ASN A 142 2.15 11.58 -4.31
CA ASN A 142 1.06 11.02 -3.53
C ASN A 142 1.46 10.85 -2.06
N GLY A 143 2.72 10.54 -1.77
CA GLY A 143 3.22 10.50 -0.40
C GLY A 143 3.07 11.86 0.29
N ILE A 144 3.47 12.97 -0.35
CA ILE A 144 3.26 14.33 0.18
C ILE A 144 1.76 14.65 0.33
N TYR A 145 0.92 14.24 -0.62
CA TYR A 145 -0.52 14.41 -0.51
C TYR A 145 -1.08 13.67 0.71
N MET A 146 -0.71 12.42 0.92
CA MET A 146 -1.13 11.61 2.07
C MET A 146 -0.71 12.20 3.42
N GLN A 147 0.42 12.90 3.50
CA GLN A 147 0.85 13.59 4.74
C GLN A 147 -0.17 14.65 5.21
N LYS A 148 -0.96 15.21 4.30
CA LYS A 148 -1.95 16.25 4.59
C LYS A 148 -3.30 15.70 5.04
N MET A 149 -3.59 14.41 4.76
CA MET A 149 -4.88 13.80 5.05
C MET A 149 -5.09 13.62 6.56
N LYS A 150 -6.19 14.15 7.10
CA LYS A 150 -6.50 14.09 8.55
C LYS A 150 -6.77 12.67 9.02
N PHE A 151 -7.39 11.83 8.19
CA PHE A 151 -7.72 10.43 8.49
C PHE A 151 -6.52 9.49 8.50
N VAL A 152 -5.35 9.94 8.07
CA VAL A 152 -4.12 9.13 8.07
C VAL A 152 -3.41 9.25 9.42
N PRO A 153 -3.15 8.14 10.14
CA PRO A 153 -2.52 8.15 11.45
C PRO A 153 -1.10 8.74 11.43
N PHE A 154 -0.75 9.47 12.48
CA PHE A 154 0.58 10.09 12.61
C PHE A 154 1.72 9.06 12.49
N SER A 155 1.56 7.88 13.11
CA SER A 155 2.57 6.81 13.03
C SER A 155 2.82 6.34 11.59
N TRP A 156 1.77 6.28 10.77
CA TRP A 156 1.91 5.97 9.34
C TRP A 156 2.66 7.10 8.63
N LYS A 157 2.24 8.35 8.85
CA LYS A 157 2.87 9.54 8.24
C LYS A 157 4.37 9.60 8.51
N LEU A 158 4.77 9.41 9.75
CA LEU A 158 6.20 9.41 10.14
C LEU A 158 6.98 8.30 9.42
N ASN A 159 6.46 7.08 9.44
CA ASN A 159 7.11 5.94 8.76
C ASN A 159 7.20 6.17 7.24
N ASP A 160 6.16 6.75 6.65
CA ASP A 160 6.14 7.02 5.22
C ASP A 160 7.07 8.17 4.84
N ALA A 161 7.14 9.24 5.62
CA ALA A 161 8.10 10.33 5.41
C ALA A 161 9.55 9.81 5.42
N ILE A 162 9.91 8.96 6.38
CA ILE A 162 11.22 8.32 6.43
C ILE A 162 11.44 7.44 5.18
N ARG A 163 10.42 6.68 4.76
CA ARG A 163 10.48 5.87 3.54
C ARG A 163 10.71 6.73 2.30
N LEU A 164 10.01 7.86 2.15
CA LEU A 164 10.17 8.79 1.02
C LEU A 164 11.59 9.37 0.96
N ILE A 165 12.13 9.81 2.10
CA ILE A 165 13.51 10.33 2.17
C ILE A 165 14.52 9.25 1.75
N ARG A 166 14.39 8.04 2.32
CA ARG A 166 15.27 6.91 1.96
C ARG A 166 15.16 6.56 0.49
N SER A 167 13.94 6.51 -0.06
CA SER A 167 13.70 6.23 -1.48
C SER A 167 14.31 7.30 -2.38
N PHE A 168 14.16 8.58 -2.01
CA PHE A 168 14.76 9.69 -2.75
C PHE A 168 16.29 9.53 -2.84
N ILE A 169 16.96 9.31 -1.72
CA ILE A 169 18.43 9.15 -1.67
C ILE A 169 18.84 7.91 -2.49
N LEU A 170 18.21 6.78 -2.25
CA LEU A 170 18.58 5.50 -2.85
C LEU A 170 18.43 5.53 -4.38
N PHE A 171 17.28 6.00 -4.88
CA PHE A 171 17.03 6.03 -6.32
C PHE A 171 17.78 7.14 -7.05
N SER A 172 18.16 8.21 -6.36
CA SER A 172 19.06 9.22 -6.92
C SER A 172 20.48 8.68 -7.19
N ILE A 173 20.92 7.73 -6.37
CA ILE A 173 22.27 7.18 -6.45
C ILE A 173 22.31 5.92 -7.34
N PHE A 174 21.35 5.00 -7.15
CA PHE A 174 21.46 3.64 -7.67
C PHE A 174 20.52 3.33 -8.84
N ASN A 175 19.49 4.15 -9.14
CA ASN A 175 18.52 3.84 -10.20
C ASN A 175 18.78 4.68 -11.46
N PRO A 176 19.33 4.10 -12.55
CA PRO A 176 19.47 4.80 -13.84
C PRO A 176 18.08 5.03 -14.50
N PRO A 177 17.95 6.11 -15.29
CA PRO A 177 18.86 7.25 -15.46
C PRO A 177 18.72 8.26 -14.29
N ARG A 178 19.79 8.42 -13.52
CA ARG A 178 19.79 9.12 -12.22
C ARG A 178 19.23 10.55 -12.29
N ILE A 179 19.69 11.36 -13.25
CA ILE A 179 19.23 12.75 -13.41
C ILE A 179 17.73 12.80 -13.65
N LYS A 180 17.20 11.90 -14.49
CA LYS A 180 15.76 11.81 -14.76
C LYS A 180 14.99 11.36 -13.54
N GLN A 181 15.53 10.41 -12.74
CA GLN A 181 14.94 10.00 -11.46
C GLN A 181 14.80 11.19 -10.50
N VAL A 182 15.89 11.92 -10.27
CA VAL A 182 15.91 13.10 -9.39
C VAL A 182 14.92 14.15 -9.87
N HIS A 183 14.93 14.47 -11.18
CA HIS A 183 14.00 15.44 -11.77
C HIS A 183 12.53 15.07 -11.51
N PHE A 184 12.14 13.82 -11.79
CA PHE A 184 10.77 13.38 -11.61
C PHE A 184 10.37 13.31 -10.12
N MET A 185 11.28 12.87 -9.24
CA MET A 185 11.03 12.85 -7.80
C MET A 185 10.84 14.25 -7.24
N LEU A 186 11.70 15.22 -7.59
CA LEU A 186 11.54 16.62 -7.18
C LEU A 186 10.24 17.23 -7.71
N LYS A 187 9.92 16.99 -8.98
CA LYS A 187 8.65 17.43 -9.57
C LYS A 187 7.45 16.83 -8.84
N GLY A 188 7.55 15.56 -8.43
CA GLY A 188 6.54 14.90 -7.60
C GLY A 188 6.35 15.59 -6.26
N LEU A 189 7.42 15.89 -5.53
CA LEU A 189 7.35 16.61 -4.26
C LEU A 189 6.67 17.98 -4.41
N ILE A 190 7.07 18.78 -5.42
CA ILE A 190 6.48 20.09 -5.70
C ILE A 190 5.00 19.97 -6.05
N HIS A 191 4.62 19.03 -6.91
CA HIS A 191 3.22 18.84 -7.31
C HIS A 191 2.37 18.34 -6.14
N GLY A 192 2.87 17.43 -5.31
CA GLY A 192 2.20 16.98 -4.09
C GLY A 192 1.99 18.13 -3.10
N TYR A 193 2.99 18.99 -2.93
CA TYR A 193 2.86 20.19 -2.09
C TYR A 193 1.80 21.16 -2.63
N LYS A 194 1.77 21.38 -3.96
CA LYS A 194 0.83 22.27 -4.65
C LYS A 194 -0.55 21.65 -4.93
N ASN A 195 -0.81 20.39 -4.50
CA ASN A 195 -2.03 19.63 -4.81
C ASN A 195 -2.32 19.49 -6.31
N LYS A 196 -1.29 19.40 -7.15
CA LYS A 196 -1.44 19.09 -8.58
C LYS A 196 -1.58 17.58 -8.75
N MET A 197 -2.81 17.11 -8.76
CA MET A 197 -3.15 15.69 -8.77
C MET A 197 -3.55 15.20 -10.18
N GLY A 198 -4.03 13.96 -10.28
CA GLY A 198 -4.46 13.33 -11.52
C GLY A 198 -3.31 12.74 -12.35
N LYS A 199 -3.61 12.41 -13.61
CA LYS A 199 -2.62 11.86 -14.54
C LYS A 199 -1.56 12.90 -14.89
N TYR A 200 -0.29 12.49 -14.85
CA TYR A 200 0.82 13.37 -15.27
C TYR A 200 0.66 13.83 -16.71
N LYS A 201 0.72 15.14 -16.91
CA LYS A 201 0.76 15.77 -18.23
C LYS A 201 2.19 16.27 -18.45
N SER A 202 2.82 15.83 -19.54
CA SER A 202 4.16 16.27 -19.97
C SER A 202 4.17 17.74 -20.29
#